data_8d3e390e8143fffede5e3d2645e26e44
#
_entry.id   8d3e390e8143fffede5e3d2645e26e44
#
_cell.length_a   1.000
_cell.length_b   1.000
_cell.length_c   1.000
_cell.angle_alpha   90.00
_cell.angle_beta   90.00
_cell.angle_gamma   90.00
#
_symmetry.space_group_name_H-M   'P 1'
#
loop_
_entity.id
_entity.type
_entity.pdbx_description
1 polymer ?
#
loop_
_entity_poly.entity_id
_entity_poly.type
_entity_poly.pdbx_seq_one_letter_code
_entity_poly.pdbx_strand_id
1 'polypeptide(L)'
;MAGKLAIIDYVILFAYLGGTIALGVAIGRRIKTGKDFFLAGRSLPWWAIGMSLVATDIGGTDIIGVGGAAYSHGLAVGNFEWIGCIPAMIIGAFIFIPIFWRLGIYTIPEYMEKRFNVGTRSALATCWLIFMACNLGIMLYASAKMMNVLFGW
;
A
#
# COMPACT_ATOMS: atom_id res chain seq x y z
N MET A 1 -18.92 -24.87 5.66
CA MET A 1 -18.50 -25.74 4.54
C MET A 1 -17.23 -25.10 3.96
N ALA A 2 -16.06 -25.65 4.27
CA ALA A 2 -14.82 -25.18 3.65
C ALA A 2 -14.86 -25.58 2.16
N GLY A 3 -14.93 -24.62 1.28
CA GLY A 3 -14.93 -24.84 -0.15
C GLY A 3 -13.58 -25.41 -0.58
N LYS A 4 -13.56 -26.63 -1.11
CA LYS A 4 -12.34 -27.16 -1.73
C LYS A 4 -12.12 -26.37 -3.01
N LEU A 5 -10.92 -25.78 -3.15
CA LEU A 5 -10.49 -25.13 -4.38
C LEU A 5 -10.58 -26.13 -5.54
N ALA A 6 -11.19 -25.72 -6.63
CA ALA A 6 -11.20 -26.48 -7.88
C ALA A 6 -9.82 -26.35 -8.56
N ILE A 7 -9.48 -27.29 -9.43
CA ILE A 7 -8.21 -27.24 -10.19
C ILE A 7 -8.07 -25.92 -10.96
N ILE A 8 -9.19 -25.38 -11.46
CA ILE A 8 -9.22 -24.11 -12.19
C ILE A 8 -8.78 -22.93 -11.32
N ASP A 9 -9.10 -22.95 -10.01
CA ASP A 9 -8.71 -21.87 -9.07
C ASP A 9 -7.18 -21.84 -8.88
N TYR A 10 -6.56 -23.02 -8.78
CA TYR A 10 -5.10 -23.12 -8.73
C TYR A 10 -4.45 -22.64 -10.03
N VAL A 11 -5.02 -22.99 -11.19
CA VAL A 11 -4.49 -22.53 -12.49
C VAL A 11 -4.57 -21.01 -12.58
N ILE A 12 -5.68 -20.39 -12.20
CA ILE A 12 -5.85 -18.93 -12.21
C ILE A 12 -4.85 -18.27 -11.24
N LEU A 13 -4.72 -18.81 -10.03
CA LEU A 13 -3.82 -18.29 -9.01
C LEU A 13 -2.36 -18.33 -9.47
N PHE A 14 -1.89 -19.46 -9.98
CA PHE A 14 -0.51 -19.59 -10.46
C PHE A 14 -0.26 -18.81 -11.75
N ALA A 15 -1.24 -18.71 -12.65
CA ALA A 15 -1.12 -17.87 -13.84
C ALA A 15 -1.01 -16.38 -13.47
N TYR A 16 -1.81 -15.91 -12.49
CA TYR A 16 -1.74 -14.54 -11.99
C TYR A 16 -0.39 -14.25 -11.31
N LEU A 17 0.04 -15.12 -10.38
CA LEU A 17 1.34 -14.95 -9.70
C LEU A 17 2.51 -15.01 -10.69
N GLY A 18 2.50 -15.96 -11.60
CA GLY A 18 3.52 -16.07 -12.65
C GLY A 18 3.54 -14.84 -13.56
N GLY A 19 2.37 -14.36 -13.96
CA GLY A 19 2.22 -13.15 -14.78
C GLY A 19 2.76 -11.90 -14.07
N THR A 20 2.42 -11.69 -12.80
CA THR A 20 2.90 -10.55 -12.02
C THR A 20 4.41 -10.60 -11.80
N ILE A 21 4.98 -11.76 -11.49
CA ILE A 21 6.43 -11.94 -11.36
C ILE A 21 7.14 -11.67 -12.69
N ALA A 22 6.64 -12.23 -13.79
CA ALA A 22 7.22 -12.03 -15.12
C ALA A 22 7.20 -10.56 -15.52
N LEU A 23 6.10 -9.86 -15.24
CA LEU A 23 5.95 -8.42 -15.49
C LEU A 23 6.91 -7.61 -14.62
N GLY A 24 7.05 -7.95 -13.34
CA GLY A 24 7.99 -7.32 -12.41
C GLY A 24 9.44 -7.49 -12.87
N VAL A 25 9.84 -8.70 -13.29
CA VAL A 25 11.18 -8.96 -13.82
C VAL A 25 11.43 -8.21 -15.15
N ALA A 26 10.44 -8.18 -16.05
CA ALA A 26 10.56 -7.48 -17.33
C ALA A 26 10.74 -5.96 -17.13
N ILE A 27 10.01 -5.36 -16.21
CA ILE A 27 10.15 -3.93 -15.87
C ILE A 27 11.46 -3.70 -15.10
N GLY A 28 11.78 -4.55 -14.13
CA GLY A 28 12.99 -4.47 -13.31
C GLY A 28 14.28 -4.45 -14.14
N ARG A 29 14.31 -5.18 -15.26
CA ARG A 29 15.46 -5.16 -16.20
C ARG A 29 15.70 -3.81 -16.87
N ARG A 30 14.71 -2.93 -16.89
CA ARG A 30 14.82 -1.57 -17.45
C ARG A 30 15.31 -0.54 -16.44
N ILE A 31 15.28 -0.86 -15.15
CA ILE A 31 15.73 0.01 -14.06
C ILE A 31 17.24 -0.08 -13.94
N LYS A 32 17.94 1.04 -14.15
CA LYS A 32 19.41 1.10 -14.11
C LYS A 32 19.95 1.89 -12.93
N THR A 33 19.17 2.80 -12.37
CA THR A 33 19.60 3.68 -11.27
C THR A 33 18.64 3.62 -10.10
N GLY A 34 19.13 3.96 -8.88
CA GLY A 34 18.26 4.08 -7.72
C GLY A 34 17.14 5.13 -7.89
N LYS A 35 17.42 6.18 -8.65
CA LYS A 35 16.39 7.19 -8.99
C LYS A 35 15.29 6.61 -9.86
N ASP A 36 15.64 5.76 -10.82
CA ASP A 36 14.64 5.08 -11.66
C ASP A 36 13.78 4.13 -10.84
N PHE A 37 14.38 3.48 -9.83
CA PHE A 37 13.64 2.59 -8.94
C PHE A 37 12.59 3.34 -8.10
N PHE A 38 12.97 4.45 -7.46
CA PHE A 38 12.06 5.20 -6.57
C PHE A 38 11.10 6.12 -7.32
N LEU A 39 11.48 6.62 -8.48
CA LEU A 39 10.71 7.62 -9.23
C LEU A 39 10.15 7.07 -10.55
N ALA A 40 10.36 5.77 -10.84
CA ALA A 40 9.96 5.14 -12.11
C ALA A 40 10.40 5.96 -13.35
N GLY A 41 11.60 6.56 -13.30
CA GLY A 41 12.10 7.45 -14.34
C GLY A 41 11.25 8.71 -14.58
N ARG A 42 10.31 9.06 -13.70
CA ARG A 42 9.31 10.13 -13.84
C ARG A 42 8.44 10.01 -15.09
N SER A 43 8.26 8.80 -15.60
CA SER A 43 7.55 8.52 -16.85
C SER A 43 6.15 7.92 -16.65
N LEU A 44 5.75 7.66 -15.41
CA LEU A 44 4.43 7.08 -15.12
C LEU A 44 3.32 8.09 -15.39
N PRO A 45 2.28 7.70 -16.14
CA PRO A 45 1.10 8.53 -16.31
C PRO A 45 0.30 8.62 -15.00
N TRP A 46 -0.45 9.71 -14.83
CA TRP A 46 -1.22 9.99 -13.61
C TRP A 46 -2.16 8.86 -13.19
N TRP A 47 -2.80 8.19 -14.17
CA TRP A 47 -3.72 7.08 -13.89
C TRP A 47 -2.99 5.85 -13.33
N ALA A 48 -1.77 5.55 -13.80
CA ALA A 48 -0.99 4.44 -13.27
C ALA A 48 -0.53 4.69 -11.84
N ILE A 49 -0.19 5.94 -11.50
CA ILE A 49 0.12 6.34 -10.13
C ILE A 49 -1.13 6.20 -9.25
N GLY A 50 -2.29 6.66 -9.71
CA GLY A 50 -3.55 6.54 -8.98
C GLY A 50 -3.93 5.08 -8.71
N MET A 51 -3.86 4.22 -9.73
CA MET A 51 -4.14 2.78 -9.56
C MET A 51 -3.14 2.09 -8.62
N SER A 52 -1.86 2.48 -8.67
CA SER A 52 -0.83 1.95 -7.78
C SER A 52 -1.09 2.34 -6.32
N LEU A 53 -1.50 3.58 -6.06
CA LEU A 53 -1.86 4.04 -4.72
C LEU A 53 -3.04 3.24 -4.17
N VAL A 54 -4.12 3.10 -4.92
CA VAL A 54 -5.30 2.32 -4.52
C VAL A 54 -4.93 0.85 -4.27
N ALA A 55 -4.13 0.24 -5.15
CA ALA A 55 -3.70 -1.15 -4.98
C ALA A 55 -2.77 -1.37 -3.77
N THR A 56 -2.04 -0.34 -3.35
CA THR A 56 -1.17 -0.40 -2.17
C THR A 56 -1.94 -0.21 -0.86
N ASP A 57 -3.01 0.57 -0.91
CA ASP A 57 -3.83 0.91 0.25
C ASP A 57 -4.78 -0.23 0.65
N ILE A 58 -5.42 -0.86 -0.33
CA ILE A 58 -6.39 -1.94 -0.07
C ILE A 58 -5.69 -3.24 0.28
N GLY A 59 -5.91 -3.70 1.49
CA GLY A 59 -5.35 -4.94 2.03
C GLY A 59 -6.38 -5.89 2.63
N GLY A 60 -5.91 -6.98 3.23
CA GLY A 60 -6.76 -7.96 3.92
C GLY A 60 -7.50 -7.37 5.12
N THR A 61 -6.94 -6.35 5.76
CA THR A 61 -7.56 -5.61 6.87
C THR A 61 -8.77 -4.82 6.42
N ASP A 62 -8.78 -4.28 5.21
CA ASP A 62 -9.90 -3.49 4.69
C ASP A 62 -11.08 -4.39 4.36
N ILE A 63 -10.80 -5.53 3.73
CA ILE A 63 -11.85 -6.49 3.37
C ILE A 63 -12.47 -7.12 4.61
N ILE A 64 -11.67 -7.58 5.57
CA ILE A 64 -12.15 -8.29 6.77
C ILE A 64 -12.50 -7.32 7.88
N GLY A 65 -11.60 -6.36 8.18
CA GLY A 65 -11.77 -5.42 9.29
C GLY A 65 -12.88 -4.42 9.00
N VAL A 66 -12.72 -3.61 7.96
CA VAL A 66 -13.71 -2.58 7.62
C VAL A 66 -15.00 -3.21 7.10
N GLY A 67 -14.92 -4.22 6.24
CA GLY A 67 -16.08 -4.95 5.75
C GLY A 67 -16.84 -5.67 6.87
N GLY A 68 -16.16 -6.33 7.78
CA GLY A 68 -16.73 -6.98 8.95
C GLY A 68 -17.36 -5.99 9.95
N ALA A 69 -16.70 -4.85 10.19
CA ALA A 69 -17.23 -3.78 11.02
C ALA A 69 -18.47 -3.12 10.40
N ALA A 70 -18.46 -2.90 9.08
CA ALA A 70 -19.62 -2.40 8.35
C ALA A 70 -20.81 -3.38 8.41
N TYR A 71 -20.56 -4.68 8.34
CA TYR A 71 -21.58 -5.70 8.51
C TYR A 71 -22.21 -5.70 9.92
N SER A 72 -21.38 -5.51 10.95
CA SER A 72 -21.82 -5.59 12.36
C SER A 72 -22.45 -4.29 12.87
N HIS A 73 -21.98 -3.12 12.41
CA HIS A 73 -22.34 -1.80 12.93
C HIS A 73 -23.01 -0.89 11.89
N GLY A 74 -23.21 -1.39 10.67
CA GLY A 74 -23.81 -0.66 9.55
C GLY A 74 -22.79 0.06 8.67
N LEU A 75 -23.26 0.48 7.48
CA LEU A 75 -22.44 1.14 6.44
C LEU A 75 -21.77 2.44 6.88
N ALA A 76 -22.27 3.07 7.95
CA ALA A 76 -21.66 4.28 8.49
C ALA A 76 -20.18 4.09 8.87
N VAL A 77 -19.80 2.92 9.35
CA VAL A 77 -18.40 2.61 9.71
C VAL A 77 -17.48 2.61 8.49
N GLY A 78 -17.93 2.05 7.36
CA GLY A 78 -17.17 2.09 6.11
C GLY A 78 -16.95 3.52 5.57
N ASN A 79 -17.89 4.44 5.86
CA ASN A 79 -17.76 5.84 5.43
C ASN A 79 -16.68 6.62 6.19
N PHE A 80 -16.27 6.20 7.38
CA PHE A 80 -15.22 6.90 8.14
C PHE A 80 -13.89 6.91 7.40
N GLU A 81 -13.57 5.85 6.68
CA GLU A 81 -12.37 5.77 5.86
C GLU A 81 -12.38 6.81 4.74
N TRP A 82 -13.49 6.92 4.00
CA TRP A 82 -13.65 7.92 2.95
C TRP A 82 -13.60 9.35 3.49
N ILE A 83 -14.28 9.62 4.60
CA ILE A 83 -14.31 10.93 5.25
C ILE A 83 -12.92 11.33 5.74
N GLY A 84 -12.12 10.39 6.23
CA GLY A 84 -10.76 10.64 6.68
C GLY A 84 -9.76 10.81 5.54
N CYS A 85 -9.79 9.91 4.55
CA CYS A 85 -8.80 9.86 3.47
C CYS A 85 -8.97 10.96 2.43
N ILE A 86 -10.20 11.29 2.01
CA ILE A 86 -10.42 12.26 0.94
C ILE A 86 -9.87 13.66 1.26
N PRO A 87 -10.19 14.28 2.42
CA PRO A 87 -9.62 15.59 2.77
C PRO A 87 -8.09 15.54 2.91
N ALA A 88 -7.55 14.47 3.51
CA ALA A 88 -6.12 14.30 3.66
C ALA A 88 -5.40 14.20 2.32
N MET A 89 -5.95 13.45 1.37
CA MET A 89 -5.42 13.33 0.00
C MET A 89 -5.47 14.66 -0.75
N ILE A 90 -6.56 15.42 -0.62
CA ILE A 90 -6.71 16.74 -1.23
C ILE A 90 -5.63 17.70 -0.70
N ILE A 91 -5.48 17.78 0.62
CA ILE A 91 -4.45 18.61 1.27
C ILE A 91 -3.05 18.13 0.83
N GLY A 92 -2.82 16.83 0.81
CA GLY A 92 -1.58 16.23 0.33
C GLY A 92 -1.24 16.63 -1.10
N ALA A 93 -2.20 16.49 -2.00
CA ALA A 93 -2.01 16.78 -3.43
C ALA A 93 -1.78 18.26 -3.72
N PHE A 94 -2.51 19.15 -3.09
CA PHE A 94 -2.45 20.58 -3.40
C PHE A 94 -1.41 21.36 -2.59
N ILE A 95 -1.07 20.91 -1.38
CA ILE A 95 -0.16 21.62 -0.50
C ILE A 95 1.19 20.90 -0.41
N PHE A 96 1.20 19.65 0.05
CA PHE A 96 2.45 18.95 0.38
C PHE A 96 3.24 18.50 -0.85
N ILE A 97 2.58 17.88 -1.83
CA ILE A 97 3.28 17.38 -3.03
C ILE A 97 3.98 18.50 -3.80
N PRO A 98 3.36 19.67 -4.08
CA PRO A 98 4.05 20.78 -4.74
C PRO A 98 5.25 21.31 -3.95
N ILE A 99 5.17 21.33 -2.62
CA ILE A 99 6.30 21.75 -1.75
C ILE A 99 7.44 20.73 -1.87
N PHE A 100 7.18 19.45 -1.73
CA PHE A 100 8.19 18.40 -1.83
C PHE A 100 8.83 18.35 -3.22
N TRP A 101 8.03 18.55 -4.26
CA TRP A 101 8.52 18.63 -5.63
C TRP A 101 9.50 19.79 -5.84
N ARG A 102 9.16 20.99 -5.36
CA ARG A 102 10.03 22.17 -5.45
C ARG A 102 11.32 22.02 -4.65
N LEU A 103 11.26 21.37 -3.51
CA LEU A 103 12.42 21.12 -2.64
C LEU A 103 13.28 19.93 -3.10
N GLY A 104 12.84 19.17 -4.11
CA GLY A 104 13.55 17.99 -4.61
C GLY A 104 13.66 16.87 -3.57
N ILE A 105 12.70 16.76 -2.67
CA ILE A 105 12.68 15.79 -1.57
C ILE A 105 12.00 14.51 -2.02
N TYR A 106 12.57 13.36 -1.67
CA TYR A 106 12.04 12.05 -2.03
C TYR A 106 11.27 11.38 -0.89
N THR A 107 11.56 11.72 0.35
CA THR A 107 10.95 11.09 1.53
C THR A 107 10.61 12.10 2.62
N ILE A 108 9.56 11.82 3.40
CA ILE A 108 9.17 12.67 4.54
C ILE A 108 10.28 12.79 5.60
N PRO A 109 11.00 11.70 5.97
CA PRO A 109 12.15 11.83 6.87
C PRO A 109 13.26 12.76 6.36
N GLU A 110 13.51 12.79 5.04
CA GLU A 110 14.48 13.75 4.44
C GLU A 110 14.01 15.20 4.58
N TYR A 111 12.69 15.44 4.43
CA TYR A 111 12.12 16.76 4.69
C TYR A 111 12.34 17.21 6.14
N MET A 112 12.11 16.30 7.09
CA MET A 112 12.31 16.60 8.51
C MET A 112 13.77 16.88 8.84
N GLU A 113 14.71 16.19 8.19
CA GLU A 113 16.13 16.49 8.34
C GLU A 113 16.48 17.91 7.87
N LYS A 114 16.02 18.28 6.67
CA LYS A 114 16.28 19.61 6.08
C LYS A 114 15.62 20.73 6.88
N ARG A 115 14.50 20.46 7.53
CA ARG A 115 13.74 21.46 8.30
C ARG A 115 14.21 21.59 9.75
N PHE A 116 14.64 20.51 10.37
CA PHE A 116 15.02 20.44 11.78
C PHE A 116 16.46 19.95 11.94
N ASN A 117 16.67 18.64 12.01
CA ASN A 117 17.99 18.02 12.16
C ASN A 117 17.95 16.52 11.86
N VAL A 118 19.16 15.90 11.81
CA VAL A 118 19.36 14.46 11.60
C VAL A 118 18.68 13.62 12.70
N GLY A 119 18.65 14.10 13.94
CA GLY A 119 18.00 13.41 15.06
C GLY A 119 16.50 13.23 14.82
N THR A 120 15.82 14.26 14.34
CA THR A 120 14.39 14.20 14.00
C THR A 120 14.13 13.23 12.85
N ARG A 121 15.00 13.21 11.82
CA ARG A 121 14.93 12.22 10.73
C ARG A 121 15.01 10.80 11.27
N SER A 122 16.03 10.53 12.12
CA SER A 122 16.26 9.18 12.66
C SER A 122 15.11 8.73 13.57
N ALA A 123 14.63 9.61 14.44
CA ALA A 123 13.49 9.31 15.31
C ALA A 123 12.22 8.98 14.49
N LEU A 124 11.89 9.82 13.50
CA LEU A 124 10.73 9.58 12.63
C LEU A 124 10.87 8.29 11.83
N ALA A 125 12.04 8.03 11.25
CA ALA A 125 12.30 6.82 10.49
C ALA A 125 12.17 5.55 11.36
N THR A 126 12.68 5.59 12.59
CA THR A 126 12.57 4.46 13.54
C THR A 126 11.11 4.21 13.95
N CYS A 127 10.37 5.26 14.31
CA CYS A 127 8.95 5.13 14.63
C CYS A 127 8.16 4.55 13.44
N TRP A 128 8.46 5.00 12.22
CA TRP A 128 7.80 4.53 11.02
C TRP A 128 8.13 3.06 10.72
N LEU A 129 9.38 2.63 10.91
CA LEU A 129 9.77 1.23 10.76
C LEU A 129 9.05 0.31 11.74
N ILE A 130 8.95 0.70 13.02
CA ILE A 130 8.21 -0.07 14.03
C ILE A 130 6.72 -0.15 13.65
N PHE A 131 6.13 0.98 13.28
CA PHE A 131 4.73 1.03 12.84
C PHE A 131 4.47 0.12 11.63
N MET A 132 5.34 0.17 10.61
CA MET A 132 5.21 -0.68 9.42
C MET A 132 5.37 -2.15 9.73
N ALA A 133 6.30 -2.53 10.61
CA ALA A 133 6.47 -3.92 11.02
C ALA A 133 5.22 -4.46 11.75
N CYS A 134 4.65 -3.69 12.66
CA CYS A 134 3.41 -4.05 13.34
C CYS A 134 2.22 -4.15 12.37
N ASN A 135 2.07 -3.17 11.48
CA ASN A 135 1.00 -3.14 10.48
C ASN A 135 1.08 -4.34 9.52
N LEU A 136 2.28 -4.66 9.03
CA LEU A 136 2.50 -5.84 8.19
C LEU A 136 2.10 -7.13 8.91
N GLY A 137 2.44 -7.26 10.20
CA GLY A 137 2.03 -8.40 11.02
C GLY A 137 0.50 -8.54 11.11
N ILE A 138 -0.20 -7.44 11.33
CA ILE A 138 -1.66 -7.42 11.38
C ILE A 138 -2.27 -7.80 10.03
N MET A 139 -1.76 -7.25 8.93
CA MET A 139 -2.23 -7.57 7.57
C MET A 139 -2.03 -9.04 7.21
N LEU A 140 -0.88 -9.61 7.53
CA LEU A 140 -0.60 -11.03 7.31
C LEU A 140 -1.51 -11.92 8.16
N TYR A 141 -1.72 -11.56 9.43
CA TYR A 141 -2.64 -12.28 10.30
C TYR A 141 -4.08 -12.25 9.78
N ALA A 142 -4.58 -11.08 9.37
CA ALA A 142 -5.91 -10.94 8.79
C ALA A 142 -6.08 -11.80 7.53
N SER A 143 -5.09 -11.76 6.64
CA SER A 143 -5.09 -12.57 5.42
C SER A 143 -5.06 -14.08 5.72
N ALA A 144 -4.24 -14.51 6.67
CA ALA A 144 -4.18 -15.90 7.11
C ALA A 144 -5.50 -16.37 7.74
N LYS A 145 -6.14 -15.51 8.54
CA LYS A 145 -7.46 -15.78 9.12
C LYS A 145 -8.54 -15.96 8.04
N MET A 146 -8.50 -15.12 7.01
CA MET A 146 -9.40 -15.25 5.86
C MET A 146 -9.22 -16.59 5.14
N MET A 147 -7.98 -16.98 4.86
CA MET A 147 -7.65 -18.25 4.22
C MET A 147 -8.11 -19.44 5.08
N ASN A 148 -7.93 -19.36 6.39
CA ASN A 148 -8.42 -20.40 7.31
C ASN A 148 -9.95 -20.55 7.25
N VAL A 149 -10.69 -19.43 7.24
CA VAL A 149 -12.17 -19.46 7.21
C VAL A 149 -12.69 -19.94 5.86
N LEU A 150 -12.06 -19.52 4.76
CA LEU A 150 -12.54 -19.87 3.40
C LEU A 150 -12.13 -21.26 2.98
N PHE A 151 -10.91 -21.68 3.28
CA PHE A 151 -10.31 -22.92 2.77
C PHE A 151 -10.04 -23.97 3.84
N GLY A 152 -10.15 -23.62 5.12
CA GLY A 152 -9.87 -24.53 6.24
C GLY A 152 -8.37 -24.84 6.45
N TRP A 153 -7.51 -23.92 6.05
CA TRP A 153 -6.04 -24.05 6.15
C TRP A 153 -5.53 -23.58 7.53
#